data_c892e4040c493f1dfa314041bae9ec9b
#
_entry.id   c892e4040c493f1dfa314041bae9ec9b
#
_cell.length_a   1.000
_cell.length_b   1.000
_cell.length_c   1.000
_cell.angle_alpha   90.00
_cell.angle_beta   90.00
_cell.angle_gamma   90.00
#
_symmetry.space_group_name_H-M   'P 1'
#
loop_
_entity.id
_entity.type
_entity.pdbx_description
1 polymer ?
#
loop_
_entity_poly.entity_id
_entity_poly.type
_entity_poly.pdbx_seq_one_letter_code
_entity_poly.pdbx_strand_id
1 'polypeptide(L)'
;RQTIHKVYLFFKQGKSALEYYQQYKKNKSNCGRRPLVLPEEQSEYIQRKVVQGWTPDVIVGRAAFPISCSARTIYRMFKKGLFDSSDLPMKGKRKPNGHQERRGKQTFRRSIHEREKDYSQFSNEFGHLEGDTIVGLKHKSAVITLVERLSKVIITLKPCGRQAIDIEKKLNQWFESVPKNLFKSITFDCGKEFSNWKQISNVNDIA
;
A
#
# COMPACT_ATOMS: atom_id res chain seq x y z
N ARG A 1 -51.19 1.41 -4.09
CA ARG A 1 -52.39 0.87 -4.75
C ARG A 1 -52.20 -0.59 -5.22
N GLN A 2 -51.17 -0.93 -5.97
CA GLN A 2 -50.97 -2.32 -6.49
C GLN A 2 -50.79 -3.37 -5.37
N THR A 3 -50.17 -3.04 -4.28
CA THR A 3 -49.95 -3.96 -3.15
C THR A 3 -51.27 -4.33 -2.46
N ILE A 4 -52.11 -3.35 -2.19
CA ILE A 4 -53.46 -3.57 -1.58
C ILE A 4 -54.33 -4.44 -2.48
N HIS A 5 -54.32 -4.16 -3.80
CA HIS A 5 -55.09 -4.94 -4.76
C HIS A 5 -54.63 -6.41 -4.82
N LYS A 6 -53.33 -6.69 -4.76
CA LYS A 6 -52.79 -8.04 -4.71
C LYS A 6 -53.23 -8.78 -3.45
N VAL A 7 -53.20 -8.11 -2.28
CA VAL A 7 -53.68 -8.68 -1.01
C VAL A 7 -55.17 -9.01 -1.11
N TYR A 8 -56.00 -8.08 -1.63
CA TYR A 8 -57.43 -8.30 -1.83
C TYR A 8 -57.70 -9.50 -2.71
N LEU A 9 -57.04 -9.61 -3.90
CA LEU A 9 -57.21 -10.76 -4.78
C LEU A 9 -56.79 -12.09 -4.11
N PHE A 10 -55.75 -12.06 -3.28
CA PHE A 10 -55.32 -13.25 -2.57
C PHE A 10 -56.36 -13.75 -1.58
N PHE A 11 -56.96 -12.85 -0.81
CA PHE A 11 -58.05 -13.16 0.08
C PHE A 11 -59.34 -13.60 -0.65
N LYS A 12 -59.64 -13.02 -1.80
CA LYS A 12 -60.77 -13.43 -2.65
C LYS A 12 -60.65 -14.87 -3.12
N GLN A 13 -59.41 -15.41 -3.17
CA GLN A 13 -59.16 -16.83 -3.45
C GLN A 13 -59.40 -17.77 -2.26
N GLY A 14 -59.92 -17.28 -1.13
CA GLY A 14 -60.19 -18.05 0.07
C GLY A 14 -58.92 -18.33 0.94
N LYS A 15 -57.77 -17.66 0.62
CA LYS A 15 -56.53 -17.86 1.35
C LYS A 15 -56.43 -16.95 2.59
N SER A 16 -55.75 -17.43 3.62
CA SER A 16 -55.58 -16.72 4.87
C SER A 16 -54.46 -15.64 4.85
N ALA A 17 -54.50 -14.75 5.83
CA ALA A 17 -53.44 -13.75 6.02
C ALA A 17 -52.06 -14.37 6.29
N LEU A 18 -52.08 -15.54 6.99
CA LEU A 18 -50.83 -16.27 7.28
C LEU A 18 -50.20 -16.84 6.02
N GLU A 19 -51.01 -17.42 5.12
CA GLU A 19 -50.53 -17.91 3.82
C GLU A 19 -50.00 -16.79 2.97
N TYR A 20 -50.65 -15.62 2.96
CA TYR A 20 -50.12 -14.45 2.26
C TYR A 20 -48.72 -14.02 2.82
N TYR A 21 -48.58 -13.99 4.15
CA TYR A 21 -47.31 -13.65 4.77
C TYR A 21 -46.22 -14.69 4.46
N GLN A 22 -46.53 -15.96 4.46
CA GLN A 22 -45.60 -17.03 4.08
C GLN A 22 -45.17 -16.88 2.62
N GLN A 23 -46.13 -16.62 1.70
CA GLN A 23 -45.85 -16.39 0.30
C GLN A 23 -45.00 -15.11 0.09
N TYR A 24 -45.29 -14.07 0.85
CA TYR A 24 -44.47 -12.83 0.85
C TYR A 24 -43.03 -13.12 1.29
N LYS A 25 -42.81 -13.85 2.37
CA LYS A 25 -41.48 -14.26 2.83
C LYS A 25 -40.73 -15.05 1.75
N LYS A 26 -41.40 -16.03 1.14
CA LYS A 26 -40.86 -16.83 0.05
C LYS A 26 -40.47 -15.98 -1.15
N ASN A 27 -41.34 -15.07 -1.57
CA ASN A 27 -41.04 -14.16 -2.66
C ASN A 27 -39.88 -13.21 -2.32
N LYS A 28 -39.84 -12.70 -1.09
CA LYS A 28 -38.76 -11.83 -0.62
C LYS A 28 -37.40 -12.54 -0.54
N SER A 29 -37.37 -13.84 -0.19
CA SER A 29 -36.13 -14.62 -0.19
C SER A 29 -35.55 -14.82 -1.59
N ASN A 30 -36.39 -14.79 -2.62
CA ASN A 30 -36.01 -14.90 -4.04
C ASN A 30 -35.64 -13.54 -4.65
N CYS A 31 -35.86 -12.43 -3.92
CA CYS A 31 -35.53 -11.10 -4.38
C CYS A 31 -34.05 -10.79 -4.08
N GLY A 32 -33.45 -9.99 -4.95
CA GLY A 32 -32.08 -9.52 -4.80
C GLY A 32 -31.13 -10.10 -5.83
N ARG A 33 -29.90 -9.59 -5.83
CA ARG A 33 -28.84 -10.07 -6.72
C ARG A 33 -28.39 -11.47 -6.27
N ARG A 34 -28.42 -12.43 -7.17
CA ARG A 34 -27.91 -13.78 -6.90
C ARG A 34 -26.44 -13.70 -6.46
N PRO A 35 -26.02 -14.51 -5.45
CA PRO A 35 -24.63 -14.62 -5.11
C PRO A 35 -23.81 -15.03 -6.33
N LEU A 36 -22.70 -14.36 -6.54
CA LEU A 36 -21.75 -14.76 -7.58
C LEU A 36 -21.04 -16.02 -7.09
N VAL A 37 -21.11 -17.09 -7.86
CA VAL A 37 -20.32 -18.30 -7.67
C VAL A 37 -19.20 -18.26 -8.70
N LEU A 38 -17.96 -18.32 -8.23
CA LEU A 38 -16.79 -18.39 -9.10
C LEU A 38 -16.61 -19.82 -9.61
N PRO A 39 -16.07 -20.03 -10.81
CA PRO A 39 -15.56 -21.31 -11.25
C PRO A 39 -14.56 -21.87 -10.24
N GLU A 40 -14.53 -23.18 -10.08
CA GLU A 40 -13.66 -23.86 -9.12
C GLU A 40 -12.18 -23.53 -9.33
N GLU A 41 -11.73 -23.56 -10.59
CA GLU A 41 -10.38 -23.19 -10.99
C GLU A 41 -9.97 -21.77 -10.52
N GLN A 42 -10.89 -20.79 -10.65
CA GLN A 42 -10.63 -19.43 -10.19
C GLN A 42 -10.60 -19.34 -8.67
N SER A 43 -11.45 -20.11 -7.99
CA SER A 43 -11.50 -20.14 -6.54
C SER A 43 -10.22 -20.73 -5.95
N GLU A 44 -9.74 -21.84 -6.50
CA GLU A 44 -8.47 -22.48 -6.11
C GLU A 44 -7.27 -21.56 -6.42
N TYR A 45 -7.27 -20.92 -7.58
CA TYR A 45 -6.23 -19.95 -7.95
C TYR A 45 -6.15 -18.81 -6.93
N ILE A 46 -7.30 -18.23 -6.55
CA ILE A 46 -7.36 -17.14 -5.57
C ILE A 46 -6.80 -17.61 -4.22
N GLN A 47 -7.22 -18.75 -3.71
CA GLN A 47 -6.72 -19.29 -2.44
C GLN A 47 -5.22 -19.54 -2.48
N ARG A 48 -4.72 -20.20 -3.50
CA ARG A 48 -3.28 -20.47 -3.68
C ARG A 48 -2.46 -19.18 -3.71
N LYS A 49 -2.96 -18.13 -4.39
CA LYS A 49 -2.26 -16.84 -4.46
C LYS A 49 -2.30 -16.08 -3.14
N VAL A 50 -3.38 -16.20 -2.38
CA VAL A 50 -3.47 -15.59 -1.04
C VAL A 50 -2.47 -16.25 -0.07
N VAL A 51 -2.33 -17.58 -0.10
CA VAL A 51 -1.29 -18.31 0.67
C VAL A 51 0.12 -17.80 0.30
N GLN A 52 0.34 -17.44 -0.97
CA GLN A 52 1.59 -16.81 -1.44
C GLN A 52 1.73 -15.32 -0.99
N GLY A 53 0.80 -14.78 -0.22
CA GLY A 53 0.82 -13.40 0.26
C GLY A 53 0.26 -12.36 -0.71
N TRP A 54 -0.43 -12.77 -1.78
CA TRP A 54 -1.01 -11.83 -2.74
C TRP A 54 -2.33 -11.26 -2.19
N THR A 55 -2.53 -9.97 -2.38
CA THR A 55 -3.83 -9.35 -2.10
C THR A 55 -4.80 -9.55 -3.26
N PRO A 56 -6.13 -9.50 -3.04
CA PRO A 56 -7.12 -9.58 -4.11
C PRO A 56 -6.90 -8.58 -5.26
N ASP A 57 -6.39 -7.39 -4.97
CA ASP A 57 -6.06 -6.39 -5.99
C ASP A 57 -4.93 -6.88 -6.90
N VAL A 58 -3.88 -7.46 -6.32
CA VAL A 58 -2.75 -8.04 -7.07
C VAL A 58 -3.20 -9.25 -7.86
N ILE A 59 -4.06 -10.10 -7.27
CA ILE A 59 -4.58 -11.29 -7.94
C ILE A 59 -5.36 -10.90 -9.20
N VAL A 60 -6.29 -9.95 -9.11
CA VAL A 60 -7.09 -9.51 -10.27
C VAL A 60 -6.21 -8.81 -11.31
N GLY A 61 -5.23 -8.00 -10.87
CA GLY A 61 -4.37 -7.22 -11.77
C GLY A 61 -3.26 -8.01 -12.46
N ARG A 62 -2.87 -9.18 -11.91
CA ARG A 62 -1.73 -9.99 -12.40
C ARG A 62 -2.08 -11.45 -12.66
N ALA A 63 -3.35 -11.81 -12.70
CA ALA A 63 -3.75 -13.18 -13.02
C ALA A 63 -3.31 -13.58 -14.43
N ALA A 64 -2.92 -14.85 -14.58
CA ALA A 64 -2.58 -15.43 -15.89
C ALA A 64 -3.80 -15.54 -16.82
N PHE A 65 -5.00 -15.44 -16.27
CA PHE A 65 -6.29 -15.47 -16.97
C PHE A 65 -7.28 -14.49 -16.32
N PRO A 66 -8.28 -14.02 -17.05
CA PRO A 66 -9.27 -13.08 -16.52
C PRO A 66 -10.04 -13.67 -15.33
N ILE A 67 -10.06 -12.97 -14.21
CA ILE A 67 -10.90 -13.32 -13.08
C ILE A 67 -12.30 -12.76 -13.30
N SER A 68 -13.34 -13.57 -13.15
CA SER A 68 -14.74 -13.23 -13.44
C SER A 68 -15.35 -12.19 -12.50
N CYS A 69 -14.58 -11.63 -11.58
CA CYS A 69 -15.06 -10.65 -10.62
C CYS A 69 -13.99 -9.61 -10.25
N SER A 70 -14.42 -8.51 -9.67
CA SER A 70 -13.52 -7.47 -9.18
C SER A 70 -12.86 -7.87 -7.85
N ALA A 71 -11.70 -7.28 -7.54
CA ALA A 71 -11.01 -7.43 -6.26
C ALA A 71 -11.94 -7.14 -5.07
N ARG A 72 -12.81 -6.12 -5.18
CA ARG A 72 -13.81 -5.79 -4.15
C ARG A 72 -14.80 -6.94 -3.89
N THR A 73 -15.15 -7.71 -4.92
CA THR A 73 -16.02 -8.87 -4.79
C THR A 73 -15.29 -10.00 -4.05
N ILE A 74 -14.02 -10.24 -4.36
CA ILE A 74 -13.18 -11.22 -3.67
C ILE A 74 -13.06 -10.87 -2.17
N TYR A 75 -12.80 -9.61 -1.81
CA TYR A 75 -12.82 -9.18 -0.40
C TYR A 75 -14.16 -9.44 0.30
N ARG A 76 -15.29 -9.26 -0.41
CA ARG A 76 -16.61 -9.61 0.14
C ARG A 76 -16.79 -11.11 0.33
N MET A 77 -16.21 -11.93 -0.53
CA MET A 77 -16.23 -13.38 -0.39
C MET A 77 -15.45 -13.83 0.85
N PHE A 78 -14.26 -13.27 1.09
CA PHE A 78 -13.51 -13.46 2.34
C PHE A 78 -14.34 -13.05 3.57
N LYS A 79 -14.97 -11.86 3.52
CA LYS A 79 -15.82 -11.38 4.62
C LYS A 79 -17.03 -12.28 4.89
N LYS A 80 -17.56 -12.98 3.88
CA LYS A 80 -18.67 -13.93 3.99
C LYS A 80 -18.23 -15.35 4.39
N GLY A 81 -16.93 -15.58 4.57
CA GLY A 81 -16.40 -16.90 4.92
C GLY A 81 -16.37 -17.89 3.76
N LEU A 82 -16.52 -17.46 2.52
CA LEU A 82 -16.40 -18.33 1.34
C LEU A 82 -14.94 -18.71 1.04
N PHE A 83 -13.99 -17.95 1.54
CA PHE A 83 -12.56 -18.20 1.51
C PHE A 83 -11.99 -18.05 2.91
N ASP A 84 -10.94 -18.81 3.22
CA ASP A 84 -10.21 -18.63 4.46
C ASP A 84 -9.42 -17.31 4.46
N SER A 85 -9.65 -16.50 5.48
CA SER A 85 -9.00 -15.20 5.65
C SER A 85 -7.72 -15.23 6.49
N SER A 86 -7.31 -16.40 7.01
CA SER A 86 -6.12 -16.54 7.87
C SER A 86 -4.85 -16.10 7.16
N ASP A 87 -4.71 -16.46 5.88
CA ASP A 87 -3.56 -16.17 5.05
C ASP A 87 -3.66 -14.83 4.30
N LEU A 88 -4.82 -14.16 4.41
CA LEU A 88 -4.98 -12.86 3.75
C LEU A 88 -4.06 -11.82 4.42
N PRO A 89 -3.24 -11.06 3.66
CA PRO A 89 -2.41 -10.02 4.22
C PRO A 89 -3.19 -9.11 5.18
N MET A 90 -2.64 -8.88 6.38
CA MET A 90 -3.28 -8.15 7.48
C MET A 90 -4.61 -8.80 7.96
N LYS A 91 -4.84 -10.10 7.70
CA LYS A 91 -6.09 -10.82 8.02
C LYS A 91 -7.33 -10.10 7.52
N GLY A 92 -7.25 -9.49 6.35
CA GLY A 92 -8.32 -8.69 5.75
C GLY A 92 -8.74 -7.44 6.52
N LYS A 93 -8.07 -7.09 7.61
CA LYS A 93 -8.36 -5.91 8.41
C LYS A 93 -7.40 -4.77 8.03
N ARG A 94 -7.82 -3.92 7.12
CA ARG A 94 -7.13 -2.65 6.88
C ARG A 94 -7.42 -1.74 8.08
N LYS A 95 -6.44 -1.55 8.95
CA LYS A 95 -6.54 -0.46 9.94
C LYS A 95 -6.53 0.86 9.15
N PRO A 96 -7.49 1.76 9.38
CA PRO A 96 -7.39 3.11 8.83
C PRO A 96 -6.03 3.66 9.24
N ASN A 97 -5.28 4.19 8.30
CA ASN A 97 -4.04 4.88 8.63
C ASN A 97 -4.44 6.18 9.33
N GLY A 98 -4.63 6.10 10.64
CA GLY A 98 -4.93 7.26 11.51
C GLY A 98 -3.71 8.15 11.73
N HIS A 99 -2.70 8.05 10.87
CA HIS A 99 -1.53 8.89 10.92
C HIS A 99 -1.90 10.32 10.50
N GLN A 100 -2.14 11.15 11.50
CA GLN A 100 -2.08 12.59 11.29
C GLN A 100 -0.61 13.00 11.25
N GLU A 101 -0.21 13.75 10.22
CA GLU A 101 1.12 14.33 10.15
C GLU A 101 1.34 15.23 11.37
N ARG A 102 2.18 14.77 12.28
CA ARG A 102 2.54 15.48 13.52
C ARG A 102 3.93 16.12 13.44
N ARG A 103 4.63 15.94 12.31
CA ARG A 103 5.93 16.57 12.10
C ARG A 103 5.69 18.05 11.92
N GLY A 104 6.28 18.86 12.81
CA GLY A 104 6.31 20.31 12.66
C GLY A 104 7.00 20.70 11.35
N LYS A 105 6.75 21.90 10.84
CA LYS A 105 7.51 22.45 9.73
C LYS A 105 8.99 22.54 10.14
N GLN A 106 9.84 21.76 9.49
CA GLN A 106 11.29 21.90 9.68
C GLN A 106 11.73 23.23 9.04
N THR A 107 12.29 24.10 9.85
CA THR A 107 12.61 25.49 9.49
C THR A 107 13.68 25.62 8.38
N PHE A 108 14.45 24.57 8.14
CA PHE A 108 15.62 24.63 7.22
C PHE A 108 15.57 23.57 6.11
N ARG A 109 14.38 23.06 5.80
CA ARG A 109 14.24 22.11 4.69
C ARG A 109 14.36 22.83 3.35
N ARG A 110 15.00 22.19 2.40
CA ARG A 110 14.94 22.57 0.98
C ARG A 110 13.72 21.93 0.33
N SER A 111 13.12 22.63 -0.62
CA SER A 111 11.99 22.09 -1.37
C SER A 111 12.48 21.14 -2.46
N ILE A 112 11.76 20.04 -2.67
CA ILE A 112 12.06 19.10 -3.77
C ILE A 112 12.01 19.77 -5.15
N HIS A 113 11.27 20.86 -5.30
CA HIS A 113 11.19 21.65 -6.55
C HIS A 113 12.42 22.50 -6.82
N GLU A 114 13.36 22.62 -5.89
CA GLU A 114 14.61 23.34 -6.09
C GLU A 114 15.61 22.52 -6.93
N ARG A 115 15.44 21.19 -6.99
CA ARG A 115 16.32 20.29 -7.74
C ARG A 115 16.48 20.68 -9.21
N GLU A 116 15.37 20.97 -9.89
CA GLU A 116 15.37 21.34 -11.31
C GLU A 116 15.97 22.73 -11.55
N LYS A 117 15.92 23.60 -10.54
CA LYS A 117 16.55 24.93 -10.61
C LYS A 117 18.07 24.84 -10.45
N ASP A 118 18.54 24.01 -9.52
CA ASP A 118 19.95 23.81 -9.24
C ASP A 118 20.63 22.94 -10.30
N TYR A 119 19.89 21.99 -10.87
CA TYR A 119 20.38 21.02 -11.86
C TYR A 119 19.40 20.90 -13.02
N SER A 120 19.66 21.62 -14.10
CA SER A 120 18.79 21.65 -15.29
C SER A 120 18.63 20.27 -15.95
N GLN A 121 19.60 19.38 -15.79
CA GLN A 121 19.61 18.02 -16.34
C GLN A 121 19.30 16.95 -15.29
N PHE A 122 18.73 17.34 -14.13
CA PHE A 122 18.48 16.45 -12.98
C PHE A 122 17.84 15.10 -13.33
N SER A 123 16.95 15.07 -14.30
CA SER A 123 16.25 13.84 -14.71
C SER A 123 17.09 12.91 -15.59
N ASN A 124 18.12 13.43 -16.25
CA ASN A 124 18.87 12.74 -17.31
C ASN A 124 20.38 12.65 -17.02
N GLU A 125 20.84 13.13 -15.89
CA GLU A 125 22.24 13.04 -15.51
C GLU A 125 22.47 12.12 -14.32
N PHE A 126 23.64 11.48 -14.31
CA PHE A 126 24.10 10.63 -13.21
C PHE A 126 24.57 11.47 -12.01
N GLY A 127 24.42 10.89 -10.81
CA GLY A 127 24.98 11.45 -9.58
C GLY A 127 23.95 12.00 -8.61
N HIS A 128 22.67 11.79 -8.84
CA HIS A 128 21.60 12.21 -7.94
C HIS A 128 21.06 11.04 -7.13
N LEU A 129 21.23 11.09 -5.82
CA LEU A 129 20.83 10.04 -4.89
C LEU A 129 19.48 10.35 -4.23
N GLU A 130 18.69 9.34 -4.01
CA GLU A 130 17.54 9.35 -3.11
C GLU A 130 17.84 8.43 -1.93
N GLY A 131 17.81 8.99 -0.72
CA GLY A 131 18.16 8.28 0.50
C GLY A 131 16.96 8.05 1.41
N ASP A 132 16.88 6.83 1.95
CA ASP A 132 15.88 6.43 2.93
C ASP A 132 16.50 5.46 3.94
N THR A 133 15.78 5.17 5.04
CA THR A 133 16.22 4.18 6.02
C THR A 133 15.22 3.04 6.18
N ILE A 134 15.71 1.83 6.14
CA ILE A 134 14.96 0.64 6.54
C ILE A 134 15.24 0.36 8.01
N VAL A 135 14.20 0.44 8.82
CA VAL A 135 14.32 0.23 10.28
C VAL A 135 14.07 -1.23 10.62
N GLY A 136 14.99 -1.80 11.36
CA GLY A 136 14.96 -3.19 11.80
C GLY A 136 13.92 -3.46 12.90
N LEU A 137 13.79 -4.75 13.25
CA LEU A 137 12.86 -5.22 14.27
C LEU A 137 13.06 -4.48 15.60
N LYS A 138 11.95 -4.08 16.24
CA LYS A 138 11.93 -3.31 17.50
C LYS A 138 12.69 -1.98 17.43
N HIS A 139 12.89 -1.44 16.24
CA HIS A 139 13.58 -0.16 16.02
C HIS A 139 15.02 -0.09 16.59
N LYS A 140 15.71 -1.21 16.70
CA LYS A 140 17.07 -1.26 17.28
C LYS A 140 18.19 -1.03 16.27
N SER A 141 17.93 -1.24 14.98
CA SER A 141 18.90 -1.10 13.91
C SER A 141 18.29 -0.39 12.71
N ALA A 142 19.14 0.12 11.84
CA ALA A 142 18.73 0.68 10.56
C ALA A 142 19.71 0.24 9.46
N VAL A 143 19.24 0.30 8.23
CA VAL A 143 20.04 0.23 7.00
C VAL A 143 19.71 1.46 6.21
N ILE A 144 20.72 2.22 5.79
CA ILE A 144 20.56 3.34 4.87
C ILE A 144 20.50 2.75 3.46
N THR A 145 19.52 3.15 2.69
CA THR A 145 19.40 2.81 1.28
C THR A 145 19.57 4.09 0.45
N LEU A 146 20.47 4.07 -0.51
CA LEU A 146 20.67 5.16 -1.46
C LEU A 146 20.38 4.61 -2.86
N VAL A 147 19.51 5.26 -3.59
CA VAL A 147 19.20 4.90 -4.99
C VAL A 147 19.72 6.00 -5.90
N GLU A 148 20.61 5.66 -6.81
CA GLU A 148 21.01 6.58 -7.87
C GLU A 148 19.89 6.64 -8.92
N ARG A 149 19.46 7.87 -9.25
CA ARG A 149 18.22 8.08 -10.00
C ARG A 149 18.27 7.63 -11.45
N LEU A 150 19.38 7.83 -12.14
CA LEU A 150 19.50 7.48 -13.56
C LEU A 150 19.74 5.97 -13.73
N SER A 151 20.78 5.45 -13.08
CA SER A 151 21.21 4.05 -13.21
C SER A 151 20.34 3.05 -12.44
N LYS A 152 19.57 3.53 -11.45
CA LYS A 152 18.80 2.72 -10.50
C LYS A 152 19.66 1.80 -9.63
N VAL A 153 20.95 2.04 -9.55
CA VAL A 153 21.84 1.33 -8.63
C VAL A 153 21.41 1.62 -7.20
N ILE A 154 21.33 0.57 -6.41
CA ILE A 154 20.98 0.63 -4.98
C ILE A 154 22.26 0.38 -4.17
N ILE A 155 22.57 1.32 -3.29
CA ILE A 155 23.67 1.24 -2.32
C ILE A 155 23.06 1.03 -0.94
N THR A 156 23.54 0.06 -0.19
CA THR A 156 23.07 -0.22 1.16
C THR A 156 24.20 -0.04 2.14
N LEU A 157 23.96 0.76 3.19
CA LEU A 157 24.97 1.05 4.21
C LEU A 157 24.38 0.69 5.59
N LYS A 158 25.20 0.01 6.40
CA LYS A 158 24.80 -0.34 7.77
C LYS A 158 25.47 0.63 8.76
N PRO A 159 24.73 1.59 9.34
CA PRO A 159 25.23 2.44 10.42
C PRO A 159 25.33 1.66 11.74
N CYS A 160 26.08 2.19 12.70
CA CYS A 160 26.19 1.59 14.03
C CYS A 160 24.88 1.68 14.84
N GLY A 161 24.08 2.70 14.60
CA GLY A 161 22.78 2.95 15.22
C GLY A 161 21.83 3.64 14.24
N ARG A 162 20.76 4.21 14.76
CA ARG A 162 19.72 4.90 13.96
C ARG A 162 19.59 6.40 14.30
N GLN A 163 20.43 6.91 15.16
CA GLN A 163 20.44 8.34 15.47
C GLN A 163 21.04 9.13 14.32
N ALA A 164 20.67 10.41 14.20
CA ALA A 164 21.18 11.28 13.14
C ALA A 164 22.71 11.28 13.04
N ILE A 165 23.39 11.23 14.17
CA ILE A 165 24.86 11.16 14.24
C ILE A 165 25.43 9.85 13.67
N ASP A 166 24.72 8.72 13.85
CA ASP A 166 25.16 7.42 13.32
C ASP A 166 25.00 7.38 11.81
N ILE A 167 23.90 7.96 11.31
CA ILE A 167 23.60 8.08 9.88
C ILE A 167 24.64 8.99 9.21
N GLU A 168 24.87 10.19 9.78
CA GLU A 168 25.87 11.15 9.32
C GLU A 168 27.27 10.53 9.20
N LYS A 169 27.75 9.92 10.27
CA LYS A 169 29.06 9.26 10.29
C LYS A 169 29.19 8.20 9.20
N LYS A 170 28.15 7.38 9.02
CA LYS A 170 28.17 6.29 8.03
C LYS A 170 28.14 6.84 6.59
N LEU A 171 27.39 7.88 6.34
CA LEU A 171 27.36 8.54 5.04
C LEU A 171 28.68 9.21 4.73
N ASN A 172 29.26 9.99 5.64
CA ASN A 172 30.56 10.62 5.46
C ASN A 172 31.65 9.59 5.17
N GLN A 173 31.72 8.51 5.97
CA GLN A 173 32.65 7.40 5.74
C GLN A 173 32.50 6.77 4.36
N TRP A 174 31.27 6.63 3.89
CA TRP A 174 31.02 6.08 2.56
C TRP A 174 31.44 7.06 1.46
N PHE A 175 31.14 8.36 1.60
CA PHE A 175 31.56 9.37 0.64
C PHE A 175 33.09 9.49 0.52
N GLU A 176 33.83 9.27 1.61
CA GLU A 176 35.31 9.20 1.57
C GLU A 176 35.82 8.03 0.72
N SER A 177 35.03 6.96 0.56
CA SER A 177 35.42 5.76 -0.20
C SER A 177 35.07 5.84 -1.70
N VAL A 178 34.35 6.86 -2.13
CA VAL A 178 33.95 7.06 -3.54
C VAL A 178 34.69 8.25 -4.17
N PRO A 179 34.84 8.27 -5.50
CA PRO A 179 35.49 9.40 -6.16
C PRO A 179 34.78 10.73 -5.87
N LYS A 180 35.54 11.77 -5.60
CA LYS A 180 34.99 13.11 -5.41
C LYS A 180 34.20 13.54 -6.64
N ASN A 181 33.12 14.26 -6.42
CA ASN A 181 32.23 14.78 -7.47
C ASN A 181 31.49 13.70 -8.28
N LEU A 182 31.57 12.42 -7.90
CA LEU A 182 30.78 11.36 -8.51
C LEU A 182 29.28 11.58 -8.28
N PHE A 183 28.93 11.99 -7.06
CA PHE A 183 27.57 12.32 -6.69
C PHE A 183 27.39 13.82 -6.50
N LYS A 184 26.31 14.38 -7.04
CA LYS A 184 26.02 15.81 -7.10
C LYS A 184 25.04 16.25 -6.04
N SER A 185 24.06 15.41 -5.77
CA SER A 185 23.04 15.72 -4.75
C SER A 185 22.49 14.45 -4.09
N ILE A 186 21.97 14.65 -2.87
CA ILE A 186 21.26 13.62 -2.16
C ILE A 186 19.95 14.17 -1.61
N THR A 187 18.87 13.44 -1.81
CA THR A 187 17.57 13.80 -1.29
C THR A 187 17.12 12.83 -0.25
N PHE A 188 16.78 13.35 0.93
CA PHE A 188 16.19 12.58 2.03
C PHE A 188 14.73 12.99 2.24
N ASP A 189 13.97 12.11 2.87
CA ASP A 189 12.72 12.52 3.47
C ASP A 189 12.97 13.45 4.67
N CYS A 190 11.90 14.05 5.23
CA CYS A 190 12.02 14.90 6.41
C CYS A 190 12.10 14.08 7.72
N GLY A 191 12.71 12.89 7.70
CA GLY A 191 12.95 12.06 8.87
C GLY A 191 13.89 12.72 9.89
N LYS A 192 13.66 12.45 11.17
CA LYS A 192 14.54 12.96 12.24
C LYS A 192 15.96 12.39 12.15
N GLU A 193 16.11 11.21 11.61
CA GLU A 193 17.37 10.52 11.34
C GLU A 193 18.27 11.27 10.38
N PHE A 194 17.70 12.12 9.52
CA PHE A 194 18.42 12.96 8.57
C PHE A 194 18.55 14.42 9.02
N SER A 195 18.31 14.73 10.28
CA SER A 195 18.38 16.12 10.79
C SER A 195 19.76 16.75 10.61
N ASN A 196 20.83 15.96 10.52
CA ASN A 196 22.20 16.42 10.31
C ASN A 196 22.58 16.57 8.82
N TRP A 197 21.61 16.61 7.91
CA TRP A 197 21.86 16.66 6.46
C TRP A 197 22.81 17.80 6.03
N LYS A 198 22.76 18.96 6.71
CA LYS A 198 23.67 20.08 6.42
C LYS A 198 25.13 19.74 6.63
N GLN A 199 25.44 18.95 7.66
CA GLN A 199 26.81 18.50 7.90
C GLN A 199 27.27 17.55 6.80
N ILE A 200 26.40 16.64 6.36
CA ILE A 200 26.68 15.73 5.25
C ILE A 200 26.93 16.52 3.97
N SER A 201 26.08 17.49 3.67
CA SER A 201 26.20 18.38 2.51
C SER A 201 27.53 19.16 2.53
N ASN A 202 27.84 19.82 3.64
CA ASN A 202 29.02 20.68 3.76
C ASN A 202 30.34 19.89 3.70
N VAL A 203 30.40 18.72 4.34
CA VAL A 203 31.62 17.90 4.38
C VAL A 203 31.94 17.29 3.04
N ASN A 204 30.90 16.90 2.28
CA ASN A 204 31.07 16.15 1.03
C ASN A 204 30.89 17.03 -0.22
N ASP A 205 30.63 18.31 -0.08
CA ASP A 205 30.37 19.26 -1.17
C ASP A 205 29.25 18.77 -2.12
N ILE A 206 28.13 18.35 -1.53
CA ILE A 206 26.95 17.86 -2.26
C ILE A 206 25.69 18.65 -1.85
N ALA A 207 24.78 18.85 -2.79
CA ALA A 207 23.52 19.56 -2.56
C ALA A 207 22.44 18.68 -1.93
#